data_b9d371c86f1a40bc715393629cd2da66
#
_entry.id   b9d371c86f1a40bc715393629cd2da66
#
_cell.length_a   1.000
_cell.length_b   1.000
_cell.length_c   1.000
_cell.angle_alpha   90.00
_cell.angle_beta   90.00
_cell.angle_gamma   90.00
#
_symmetry.space_group_name_H-M   'P 1'
#
loop_
_entity.id
_entity.type
_entity.pdbx_description
1 polymer ?
#
loop_
_entity_poly.entity_id
_entity_poly.type
_entity_poly.pdbx_seq_one_letter_code
_entity_poly.pdbx_strand_id
1 'polypeptide(L)'
;MLEVQGISKTFGGLQAVSEASLQVTQGSIVSLIGPNGAGKTTLFAIISGFLKADSGMVLLSGEPLNSLKPFQICEKGMVRTFQITQPFARLSILENIMIGSYAKITDPIEAAKEAEAVAARVGIRMPLESPAADLNVAGRKRLELARALATQPKILLLDEVMAGLNPVEVEEILKIIRNIRDSGVTIFLIEHVMQAVMSLSDFTYVLNNGQLIASGTPQQVAADPQVIEAYLGQGASHLKKDQKTDA
;
A
#
# COMPACT_ATOMS: atom_id res chain seq x y z
N MET A 1 0.05 14.12 7.37
CA MET A 1 1.25 13.27 7.20
C MET A 1 1.70 13.24 5.74
N LEU A 2 0.93 12.64 4.84
CA LEU A 2 1.15 12.67 3.39
C LEU A 2 0.06 13.51 2.73
N GLU A 3 0.44 14.39 1.80
CA GLU A 3 -0.46 15.19 1.00
C GLU A 3 -0.10 15.04 -0.48
N VAL A 4 -1.11 14.82 -1.30
CA VAL A 4 -1.01 14.76 -2.76
C VAL A 4 -1.92 15.86 -3.31
N GLN A 5 -1.36 16.76 -4.12
CA GLN A 5 -2.04 17.97 -4.58
C GLN A 5 -1.98 18.04 -6.11
N GLY A 6 -3.13 17.86 -6.78
CA GLY A 6 -3.29 18.05 -8.22
C GLY A 6 -2.38 17.20 -9.10
N ILE A 7 -2.04 15.98 -8.68
CA ILE A 7 -1.15 15.11 -9.44
C ILE A 7 -1.81 14.68 -10.74
N SER A 8 -1.09 14.92 -11.85
CA SER A 8 -1.47 14.43 -13.18
C SER A 8 -0.32 13.68 -13.84
N LYS A 9 -0.68 12.66 -14.65
CA LYS A 9 0.25 11.85 -15.43
C LYS A 9 -0.38 11.33 -16.71
N THR A 10 0.31 11.57 -17.83
CA THR A 10 -0.10 11.10 -19.16
C THR A 10 0.98 10.21 -19.77
N PHE A 11 0.59 9.17 -20.46
CA PHE A 11 1.46 8.26 -21.23
C PHE A 11 0.94 8.17 -22.66
N GLY A 12 1.69 8.68 -23.65
CA GLY A 12 1.34 8.54 -25.07
C GLY A 12 -0.11 8.95 -25.40
N GLY A 13 -0.63 10.01 -24.76
CA GLY A 13 -2.02 10.48 -24.93
C GLY A 13 -3.04 9.87 -23.97
N LEU A 14 -2.72 8.79 -23.24
CA LEU A 14 -3.56 8.24 -22.20
C LEU A 14 -3.30 8.97 -20.88
N GLN A 15 -4.32 9.66 -20.34
CA GLN A 15 -4.26 10.28 -19.03
C GLN A 15 -4.47 9.23 -17.93
N ALA A 16 -3.37 8.75 -17.34
CA ALA A 16 -3.40 7.69 -16.33
C ALA A 16 -3.79 8.20 -14.94
N VAL A 17 -3.49 9.48 -14.63
CA VAL A 17 -3.92 10.18 -13.41
C VAL A 17 -4.25 11.63 -13.79
N SER A 18 -5.36 12.16 -13.32
CA SER A 18 -5.88 13.49 -13.62
C SER A 18 -6.22 14.23 -12.33
N GLU A 19 -5.42 15.27 -12.00
CA GLU A 19 -5.64 16.20 -10.89
C GLU A 19 -5.95 15.53 -9.53
N ALA A 20 -5.36 14.36 -9.30
CA ALA A 20 -5.60 13.61 -8.08
C ALA A 20 -5.07 14.35 -6.84
N SER A 21 -5.96 14.56 -5.86
CA SER A 21 -5.63 15.20 -4.58
C SER A 21 -6.16 14.36 -3.43
N LEU A 22 -5.28 13.99 -2.49
CA LEU A 22 -5.64 13.18 -1.33
C LEU A 22 -4.74 13.49 -0.12
N GLN A 23 -5.18 13.10 1.05
CA GLN A 23 -4.44 13.26 2.29
C GLN A 23 -4.43 11.95 3.10
N VAL A 24 -3.31 11.66 3.73
CA VAL A 24 -3.18 10.55 4.68
C VAL A 24 -2.81 11.13 6.04
N THR A 25 -3.69 10.95 7.01
CA THR A 25 -3.49 11.42 8.38
C THR A 25 -2.45 10.55 9.10
N GLN A 26 -1.66 11.14 9.98
CA GLN A 26 -0.69 10.39 10.77
C GLN A 26 -1.37 9.37 11.69
N GLY A 27 -0.84 8.15 11.74
CA GLY A 27 -1.34 7.08 12.58
C GLY A 27 -2.63 6.42 12.06
N SER A 28 -3.12 6.80 10.87
CA SER A 28 -4.29 6.18 10.24
C SER A 28 -3.90 5.10 9.23
N ILE A 29 -4.88 4.27 8.89
CA ILE A 29 -4.85 3.39 7.72
C ILE A 29 -5.78 4.00 6.68
N VAL A 30 -5.23 4.46 5.57
CA VAL A 30 -5.99 5.00 4.43
C VAL A 30 -5.86 4.05 3.25
N SER A 31 -6.95 3.78 2.55
CA SER A 31 -6.94 2.94 1.35
C SER A 31 -7.21 3.72 0.07
N LEU A 32 -6.63 3.26 -1.03
CA LEU A 32 -6.94 3.67 -2.39
C LEU A 32 -7.46 2.45 -3.15
N ILE A 33 -8.73 2.49 -3.51
CA ILE A 33 -9.39 1.42 -4.26
C ILE A 33 -9.82 1.91 -5.64
N GLY A 34 -10.30 1.00 -6.48
CA GLY A 34 -10.80 1.29 -7.82
C GLY A 34 -10.60 0.10 -8.76
N PRO A 35 -11.27 0.08 -9.91
CA PRO A 35 -11.14 -1.00 -10.88
C PRO A 35 -9.71 -1.14 -11.44
N ASN A 36 -9.45 -2.26 -12.11
CA ASN A 36 -8.18 -2.47 -12.81
C ASN A 36 -8.00 -1.39 -13.89
N GLY A 37 -6.78 -0.86 -14.01
CA GLY A 37 -6.50 0.24 -14.94
C GLY A 37 -6.92 1.63 -14.46
N ALA A 38 -7.50 1.78 -13.25
CA ALA A 38 -7.93 3.08 -12.72
C ALA A 38 -6.80 4.09 -12.48
N GLY A 39 -5.52 3.67 -12.50
CA GLY A 39 -4.36 4.54 -12.26
C GLY A 39 -3.73 4.41 -10.86
N LYS A 40 -4.22 3.51 -10.01
CA LYS A 40 -3.74 3.34 -8.61
C LYS A 40 -2.23 3.13 -8.52
N THR A 41 -1.69 2.15 -9.24
CA THR A 41 -0.24 1.82 -9.24
C THR A 41 0.59 2.98 -9.79
N THR A 42 0.06 3.72 -10.78
CA THR A 42 0.69 4.93 -11.32
C THR A 42 0.79 6.01 -10.23
N LEU A 43 -0.30 6.28 -9.52
CA LEU A 43 -0.31 7.26 -8.44
C LEU A 43 0.65 6.86 -7.31
N PHE A 44 0.69 5.60 -6.90
CA PHE A 44 1.65 5.10 -5.91
C PHE A 44 3.10 5.22 -6.39
N ALA A 45 3.36 4.94 -7.68
CA ALA A 45 4.70 5.11 -8.25
C ALA A 45 5.14 6.57 -8.22
N ILE A 46 4.23 7.52 -8.44
CA ILE A 46 4.51 8.95 -8.34
C ILE A 46 4.78 9.34 -6.88
N ILE A 47 3.92 8.96 -5.95
CA ILE A 47 4.05 9.27 -4.53
C ILE A 47 5.38 8.77 -3.98
N SER A 48 5.80 7.57 -4.38
CA SER A 48 7.04 6.93 -3.92
C SER A 48 8.29 7.30 -4.74
N GLY A 49 8.18 8.24 -5.71
CA GLY A 49 9.29 8.77 -6.48
C GLY A 49 9.85 7.84 -7.57
N PHE A 50 9.18 6.71 -7.86
CA PHE A 50 9.54 5.82 -8.97
C PHE A 50 9.08 6.34 -10.32
N LEU A 51 8.12 7.27 -10.33
CA LEU A 51 7.61 7.92 -11.52
C LEU A 51 7.47 9.42 -11.28
N LYS A 52 7.88 10.23 -12.26
CA LYS A 52 7.72 11.68 -12.19
C LYS A 52 6.30 12.07 -12.65
N ALA A 53 5.61 12.88 -11.85
CA ALA A 53 4.37 13.52 -12.26
C ALA A 53 4.61 14.54 -13.37
N ASP A 54 3.60 14.80 -14.19
CA ASP A 54 3.63 15.88 -15.19
C ASP A 54 3.23 17.21 -14.55
N SER A 55 2.34 17.18 -13.54
CA SER A 55 1.97 18.34 -12.72
C SER A 55 1.57 17.90 -11.31
N GLY A 56 1.43 18.89 -10.42
CA GLY A 56 1.04 18.68 -9.03
C GLY A 56 2.22 18.44 -8.09
N MET A 57 1.92 18.19 -6.82
CA MET A 57 2.91 18.09 -5.75
C MET A 57 2.59 16.96 -4.79
N VAL A 58 3.65 16.30 -4.28
CA VAL A 58 3.59 15.35 -3.17
C VAL A 58 4.37 15.91 -2.01
N LEU A 59 3.74 15.98 -0.84
CA LEU A 59 4.34 16.50 0.40
C LEU A 59 4.32 15.42 1.48
N LEU A 60 5.43 15.24 2.17
CA LEU A 60 5.53 14.41 3.37
C LEU A 60 5.85 15.32 4.55
N SER A 61 4.91 15.41 5.50
CA SER A 61 5.02 16.31 6.67
C SER A 61 5.33 17.77 6.28
N GLY A 62 4.72 18.24 5.17
CA GLY A 62 4.93 19.60 4.62
C GLY A 62 6.15 19.76 3.71
N GLU A 63 7.01 18.75 3.61
CA GLU A 63 8.20 18.80 2.76
C GLU A 63 7.93 18.22 1.36
N PRO A 64 8.27 18.90 0.25
CA PRO A 64 8.03 18.41 -1.10
C PRO A 64 8.97 17.24 -1.45
N LEU A 65 8.41 16.22 -2.13
CA LEU A 65 9.10 15.01 -2.54
C LEU A 65 9.41 14.95 -4.05
N ASN A 66 8.81 15.81 -4.86
CA ASN A 66 8.80 15.70 -6.34
C ASN A 66 10.19 15.62 -7.00
N SER A 67 11.22 16.19 -6.39
CA SER A 67 12.61 16.19 -6.91
C SER A 67 13.47 15.08 -6.33
N LEU A 68 12.97 14.33 -5.35
CA LEU A 68 13.72 13.31 -4.63
C LEU A 68 13.69 11.97 -5.35
N LYS A 69 14.79 11.22 -5.24
CA LYS A 69 14.88 9.83 -5.67
C LYS A 69 14.25 8.90 -4.63
N PRO A 70 13.81 7.67 -4.99
CA PRO A 70 13.17 6.76 -4.06
C PRO A 70 13.96 6.48 -2.78
N PHE A 71 15.30 6.37 -2.85
CA PHE A 71 16.11 6.16 -1.65
C PHE A 71 16.09 7.36 -0.70
N GLN A 72 16.07 8.60 -1.21
CA GLN A 72 15.95 9.82 -0.40
C GLN A 72 14.57 9.92 0.26
N ILE A 73 13.53 9.48 -0.44
CA ILE A 73 12.17 9.38 0.11
C ILE A 73 12.12 8.33 1.24
N CYS A 74 12.81 7.20 1.06
CA CYS A 74 12.97 6.19 2.10
C CYS A 74 13.69 6.75 3.33
N GLU A 75 14.77 7.50 3.18
CA GLU A 75 15.50 8.19 4.27
C GLU A 75 14.60 9.15 5.06
N LYS A 76 13.62 9.81 4.39
CA LYS A 76 12.61 10.66 5.04
C LYS A 76 11.53 9.87 5.79
N GLY A 77 11.50 8.55 5.61
CA GLY A 77 10.62 7.63 6.33
C GLY A 77 9.37 7.21 5.56
N MET A 78 9.30 7.39 4.25
CA MET A 78 8.24 6.82 3.41
C MET A 78 8.77 5.63 2.62
N VAL A 79 8.20 4.46 2.84
CA VAL A 79 8.64 3.20 2.24
C VAL A 79 7.46 2.53 1.53
N ARG A 80 7.74 1.91 0.37
CA ARG A 80 6.75 1.18 -0.42
C ARG A 80 7.11 -0.29 -0.52
N THR A 81 6.12 -1.17 -0.36
CA THR A 81 6.18 -2.57 -0.81
C THR A 81 5.84 -2.65 -2.30
N PHE A 82 6.17 -3.77 -2.93
CA PHE A 82 5.90 -3.98 -4.34
C PHE A 82 4.92 -5.14 -4.54
N GLN A 83 4.07 -5.05 -5.55
CA GLN A 83 3.08 -6.08 -5.88
C GLN A 83 3.72 -7.47 -6.09
N ILE A 84 4.90 -7.51 -6.71
CA ILE A 84 5.67 -8.74 -6.92
C ILE A 84 6.83 -8.78 -5.91
N THR A 85 6.69 -9.62 -4.90
CA THR A 85 7.70 -9.82 -3.89
C THR A 85 8.88 -10.61 -4.46
N GLN A 86 10.01 -9.94 -4.66
CA GLN A 86 11.27 -10.58 -5.06
C GLN A 86 12.27 -10.53 -3.90
N PRO A 87 12.42 -11.63 -3.15
CA PRO A 87 13.48 -11.74 -2.15
C PRO A 87 14.83 -11.85 -2.84
N PHE A 88 15.90 -11.48 -2.15
CA PHE A 88 17.24 -11.88 -2.53
C PHE A 88 17.38 -13.39 -2.25
N ALA A 89 17.07 -14.18 -3.27
CA ALA A 89 16.84 -15.62 -3.15
C ALA A 89 18.03 -16.42 -2.57
N ARG A 90 19.26 -15.92 -2.78
CA ARG A 90 20.50 -16.54 -2.29
C ARG A 90 20.87 -16.15 -0.86
N LEU A 91 20.21 -15.13 -0.31
CA LEU A 91 20.41 -14.69 1.06
C LEU A 91 19.41 -15.39 1.98
N SER A 92 19.79 -15.54 3.24
CA SER A 92 18.88 -16.00 4.29
C SER A 92 17.73 -15.02 4.52
N ILE A 93 16.70 -15.45 5.24
CA ILE A 93 15.60 -14.60 5.67
C ILE A 93 16.15 -13.44 6.51
N LEU A 94 17.04 -13.72 7.45
CA LEU A 94 17.70 -12.72 8.30
C LEU A 94 18.42 -11.65 7.47
N GLU A 95 19.31 -12.09 6.58
CA GLU A 95 20.08 -11.18 5.72
C GLU A 95 19.18 -10.30 4.84
N ASN A 96 18.07 -10.86 4.31
CA ASN A 96 17.08 -10.09 3.58
C ASN A 96 16.48 -8.95 4.41
N ILE A 97 16.18 -9.18 5.69
CA ILE A 97 15.61 -8.16 6.59
C ILE A 97 16.68 -7.15 6.99
N MET A 98 17.90 -7.60 7.27
CA MET A 98 19.05 -6.74 7.62
C MET A 98 19.33 -5.67 6.56
N ILE A 99 19.09 -5.96 5.26
CA ILE A 99 19.21 -4.96 4.19
C ILE A 99 18.32 -3.73 4.49
N GLY A 100 17.12 -3.95 5.03
CA GLY A 100 16.25 -2.86 5.47
C GLY A 100 16.81 -2.14 6.70
N SER A 101 17.35 -2.88 7.68
CA SER A 101 17.91 -2.31 8.92
C SER A 101 19.10 -1.39 8.64
N TYR A 102 19.91 -1.68 7.63
CA TYR A 102 21.05 -0.83 7.24
C TYR A 102 20.66 0.58 6.76
N ALA A 103 19.39 0.85 6.51
CA ALA A 103 18.92 2.21 6.25
C ALA A 103 19.10 3.15 7.46
N LYS A 104 19.19 2.60 8.69
CA LYS A 104 19.29 3.35 9.95
C LYS A 104 20.39 2.85 10.89
N ILE A 105 20.81 1.61 10.76
CA ILE A 105 21.74 0.91 11.68
C ILE A 105 22.95 0.50 10.88
N THR A 106 24.14 0.96 11.27
CA THR A 106 25.41 0.64 10.57
C THR A 106 26.13 -0.56 11.18
N ASP A 107 25.88 -0.86 12.45
CA ASP A 107 26.49 -2.01 13.15
C ASP A 107 25.78 -3.32 12.74
N PRO A 108 26.50 -4.33 12.24
CA PRO A 108 25.89 -5.57 11.79
C PRO A 108 25.19 -6.38 12.89
N ILE A 109 25.69 -6.32 14.13
CA ILE A 109 25.12 -7.06 15.26
C ILE A 109 23.78 -6.44 15.65
N GLU A 110 23.74 -5.12 15.74
CA GLU A 110 22.51 -4.40 16.05
C GLU A 110 21.49 -4.52 14.87
N ALA A 111 21.97 -4.52 13.61
CA ALA A 111 21.10 -4.74 12.46
C ALA A 111 20.49 -6.15 12.46
N ALA A 112 21.22 -7.16 12.89
CA ALA A 112 20.71 -8.52 13.03
C ALA A 112 19.66 -8.61 14.15
N LYS A 113 19.90 -8.01 15.32
CA LYS A 113 18.91 -7.95 16.42
C LYS A 113 17.62 -7.26 16.01
N GLU A 114 17.72 -6.13 15.30
CA GLU A 114 16.54 -5.44 14.76
C GLU A 114 15.81 -6.34 13.76
N ALA A 115 16.53 -7.03 12.87
CA ALA A 115 15.94 -7.92 11.89
C ALA A 115 15.19 -9.10 12.55
N GLU A 116 15.74 -9.69 13.62
CA GLU A 116 15.09 -10.73 14.42
C GLU A 116 13.79 -10.19 15.08
N ALA A 117 13.84 -9.01 15.67
CA ALA A 117 12.69 -8.39 16.29
C ALA A 117 11.57 -8.10 15.28
N VAL A 118 11.94 -7.58 14.10
CA VAL A 118 11.00 -7.32 13.01
C VAL A 118 10.42 -8.62 12.45
N ALA A 119 11.24 -9.69 12.28
CA ALA A 119 10.77 -10.99 11.83
C ALA A 119 9.69 -11.55 12.77
N ALA A 120 9.91 -11.45 14.06
CA ALA A 120 8.92 -11.84 15.08
C ALA A 120 7.63 -11.02 14.99
N ARG A 121 7.74 -9.68 14.78
CA ARG A 121 6.58 -8.77 14.64
C ARG A 121 5.68 -9.12 13.45
N VAL A 122 6.25 -9.55 12.34
CA VAL A 122 5.48 -9.96 11.14
C VAL A 122 5.17 -11.46 11.14
N GLY A 123 5.56 -12.20 12.18
CA GLY A 123 5.24 -13.61 12.37
C GLY A 123 5.90 -14.54 11.35
N ILE A 124 7.16 -14.33 11.01
CA ILE A 124 7.97 -15.30 10.24
C ILE A 124 8.24 -16.50 11.14
N ARG A 125 7.84 -17.70 10.68
CA ARG A 125 7.91 -18.94 11.47
C ARG A 125 9.08 -19.85 11.08
N MET A 126 9.65 -19.64 9.89
CA MET A 126 10.83 -20.41 9.44
C MET A 126 12.08 -19.93 10.18
N PRO A 127 13.08 -20.83 10.36
CA PRO A 127 14.39 -20.43 10.87
C PRO A 127 14.96 -19.29 10.01
N LEU A 128 15.47 -18.24 10.64
CA LEU A 128 15.90 -17.03 9.94
C LEU A 128 17.13 -17.23 9.06
N GLU A 129 17.89 -18.28 9.32
CA GLU A 129 19.07 -18.71 8.54
C GLU A 129 18.66 -19.43 7.24
N SER A 130 17.39 -19.84 7.11
CA SER A 130 16.89 -20.50 5.91
C SER A 130 16.98 -19.59 4.69
N PRO A 131 17.25 -20.12 3.49
CA PRO A 131 17.20 -19.33 2.25
C PRO A 131 15.83 -18.69 2.05
N ALA A 132 15.79 -17.42 1.67
CA ALA A 132 14.53 -16.74 1.40
C ALA A 132 13.77 -17.34 0.20
N ALA A 133 14.45 -18.10 -0.67
CA ALA A 133 13.85 -18.84 -1.77
C ALA A 133 12.84 -19.89 -1.29
N ASP A 134 13.02 -20.47 -0.10
CA ASP A 134 12.19 -21.56 0.44
C ASP A 134 10.85 -21.07 1.01
N LEU A 135 10.67 -19.76 1.12
CA LEU A 135 9.43 -19.18 1.59
C LEU A 135 8.29 -19.41 0.58
N ASN A 136 7.12 -19.84 1.10
CA ASN A 136 5.87 -19.84 0.36
C ASN A 136 5.35 -18.41 0.11
N VAL A 137 4.23 -18.26 -0.56
CA VAL A 137 3.66 -16.94 -0.92
C VAL A 137 3.43 -16.07 0.33
N ALA A 138 2.78 -16.61 1.36
CA ALA A 138 2.52 -15.88 2.60
C ALA A 138 3.82 -15.50 3.34
N GLY A 139 4.79 -16.40 3.37
CA GLY A 139 6.11 -16.13 3.93
C GLY A 139 6.86 -15.01 3.20
N ARG A 140 6.79 -14.98 1.87
CA ARG A 140 7.37 -13.91 1.05
C ARG A 140 6.70 -12.56 1.31
N LYS A 141 5.36 -12.52 1.44
CA LYS A 141 4.63 -11.29 1.81
C LYS A 141 5.04 -10.79 3.20
N ARG A 142 5.22 -11.69 4.18
CA ARG A 142 5.75 -11.32 5.51
C ARG A 142 7.19 -10.81 5.45
N LEU A 143 8.03 -11.43 4.62
CA LEU A 143 9.41 -10.98 4.42
C LEU A 143 9.46 -9.58 3.80
N GLU A 144 8.59 -9.29 2.85
CA GLU A 144 8.48 -7.95 2.25
C GLU A 144 8.09 -6.89 3.27
N LEU A 145 7.06 -7.17 4.09
CA LEU A 145 6.68 -6.31 5.21
C LEU A 145 7.83 -6.14 6.20
N ALA A 146 8.55 -7.22 6.53
CA ALA A 146 9.71 -7.16 7.42
C ALA A 146 10.81 -6.24 6.87
N ARG A 147 11.19 -6.41 5.60
CA ARG A 147 12.19 -5.56 4.95
C ARG A 147 11.81 -4.09 4.98
N ALA A 148 10.53 -3.79 4.71
CA ALA A 148 10.02 -2.43 4.77
C ALA A 148 10.04 -1.87 6.20
N LEU A 149 9.60 -2.65 7.19
CA LEU A 149 9.59 -2.25 8.61
C LEU A 149 10.99 -2.05 9.20
N ALA A 150 11.95 -2.86 8.78
CA ALA A 150 13.34 -2.76 9.24
C ALA A 150 14.00 -1.41 8.86
N THR A 151 13.46 -0.69 7.88
CA THR A 151 13.87 0.69 7.57
C THR A 151 13.34 1.72 8.58
N GLN A 152 12.54 1.31 9.56
CA GLN A 152 11.87 2.16 10.57
C GLN A 152 11.04 3.29 9.93
N PRO A 153 10.03 2.96 9.09
CA PRO A 153 9.27 3.93 8.35
C PRO A 153 8.32 4.74 9.25
N LYS A 154 8.04 5.99 8.86
CA LYS A 154 6.95 6.82 9.42
C LYS A 154 5.63 6.52 8.71
N ILE A 155 5.71 6.23 7.41
CA ILE A 155 4.57 5.84 6.59
C ILE A 155 4.96 4.68 5.66
N LEU A 156 4.08 3.68 5.59
CA LEU A 156 4.26 2.49 4.77
C LEU A 156 3.19 2.45 3.68
N LEU A 157 3.64 2.42 2.43
CA LEU A 157 2.80 2.27 1.25
C LEU A 157 2.71 0.79 0.90
N LEU A 158 1.52 0.18 1.02
CA LEU A 158 1.27 -1.23 0.76
C LEU A 158 0.57 -1.41 -0.58
N ASP A 159 1.15 -2.19 -1.49
CA ASP A 159 0.63 -2.42 -2.83
C ASP A 159 0.17 -3.88 -2.97
N GLU A 160 -1.15 -4.12 -2.84
CA GLU A 160 -1.81 -5.42 -2.99
C GLU A 160 -1.14 -6.56 -2.19
N VAL A 161 -0.85 -6.29 -0.92
CA VAL A 161 -0.12 -7.27 -0.07
C VAL A 161 -0.90 -8.55 0.20
N MET A 162 -2.23 -8.54 0.01
CA MET A 162 -3.10 -9.70 0.23
C MET A 162 -3.31 -10.54 -1.03
N ALA A 163 -2.79 -10.10 -2.18
CA ALA A 163 -2.95 -10.84 -3.43
C ALA A 163 -2.31 -12.24 -3.36
N GLY A 164 -3.09 -13.26 -3.74
CA GLY A 164 -2.64 -14.65 -3.77
C GLY A 164 -2.64 -15.38 -2.43
N LEU A 165 -3.16 -14.76 -1.36
CA LEU A 165 -3.33 -15.38 -0.04
C LEU A 165 -4.70 -16.03 0.10
N ASN A 166 -4.77 -17.12 0.88
CA ASN A 166 -6.03 -17.71 1.29
C ASN A 166 -6.68 -16.89 2.42
N PRO A 167 -7.98 -17.11 2.75
CA PRO A 167 -8.69 -16.32 3.76
C PRO A 167 -8.02 -16.31 5.15
N VAL A 168 -7.41 -17.40 5.58
CA VAL A 168 -6.72 -17.49 6.88
C VAL A 168 -5.45 -16.63 6.86
N GLU A 169 -4.68 -16.73 5.80
CA GLU A 169 -3.47 -15.92 5.60
C GLU A 169 -3.80 -14.41 5.50
N VAL A 170 -4.93 -14.07 4.85
CA VAL A 170 -5.44 -12.68 4.81
C VAL A 170 -5.69 -12.17 6.22
N GLU A 171 -6.43 -12.91 7.06
CA GLU A 171 -6.69 -12.52 8.45
C GLU A 171 -5.41 -12.35 9.28
N GLU A 172 -4.40 -13.19 9.05
CA GLU A 172 -3.10 -13.03 9.71
C GLU A 172 -2.39 -11.73 9.26
N ILE A 173 -2.40 -11.41 7.96
CA ILE A 173 -1.82 -10.16 7.44
C ILE A 173 -2.58 -8.93 7.95
N LEU A 174 -3.92 -8.99 8.02
CA LEU A 174 -4.74 -7.91 8.59
C LEU A 174 -4.33 -7.59 10.04
N LYS A 175 -4.10 -8.62 10.87
CA LYS A 175 -3.61 -8.45 12.24
C LYS A 175 -2.22 -7.81 12.28
N ILE A 176 -1.32 -8.24 11.40
CA ILE A 176 0.03 -7.68 11.30
C ILE A 176 -0.06 -6.18 10.94
N ILE A 177 -0.86 -5.81 9.94
CA ILE A 177 -1.02 -4.42 9.51
C ILE A 177 -1.59 -3.54 10.64
N ARG A 178 -2.60 -4.04 11.39
CA ARG A 178 -3.11 -3.32 12.57
C ARG A 178 -2.02 -3.10 13.62
N ASN A 179 -1.25 -4.14 13.95
CA ASN A 179 -0.16 -4.02 14.92
C ASN A 179 0.92 -3.03 14.46
N ILE A 180 1.21 -2.96 13.16
CA ILE A 180 2.13 -1.99 12.57
C ILE A 180 1.58 -0.57 12.77
N ARG A 181 0.31 -0.31 12.46
CA ARG A 181 -0.34 0.97 12.70
C ARG A 181 -0.32 1.34 14.18
N ASP A 182 -0.65 0.40 15.06
CA ASP A 182 -0.73 0.60 16.51
C ASP A 182 0.64 0.88 17.12
N SER A 183 1.75 0.50 16.44
CA SER A 183 3.11 0.90 16.80
C SER A 183 3.48 2.32 16.33
N GLY A 184 2.55 3.08 15.74
CA GLY A 184 2.72 4.48 15.33
C GLY A 184 3.05 4.68 13.85
N VAL A 185 3.12 3.62 13.04
CA VAL A 185 3.36 3.71 11.59
C VAL A 185 2.06 4.05 10.87
N THR A 186 2.08 5.10 10.05
CA THR A 186 0.97 5.44 9.15
C THR A 186 0.93 4.47 7.98
N ILE A 187 -0.26 4.08 7.52
CA ILE A 187 -0.39 3.14 6.41
C ILE A 187 -1.25 3.75 5.29
N PHE A 188 -0.72 3.68 4.08
CA PHE A 188 -1.48 3.96 2.87
C PHE A 188 -1.43 2.72 1.98
N LEU A 189 -2.60 2.13 1.66
CA LEU A 189 -2.65 0.85 0.97
C LEU A 189 -3.48 0.90 -0.31
N ILE A 190 -3.03 0.17 -1.34
CA ILE A 190 -3.86 -0.21 -2.49
C ILE A 190 -4.36 -1.62 -2.21
N GLU A 191 -5.67 -1.81 -2.29
CA GLU A 191 -6.29 -3.13 -2.18
C GLU A 191 -7.52 -3.26 -3.08
N HIS A 192 -7.79 -4.47 -3.47
CA HIS A 192 -9.01 -4.86 -4.21
C HIS A 192 -9.88 -5.85 -3.43
N VAL A 193 -9.39 -6.36 -2.30
CA VAL A 193 -10.13 -7.22 -1.39
C VAL A 193 -10.99 -6.34 -0.48
N MET A 194 -12.27 -6.15 -0.82
CA MET A 194 -13.18 -5.26 -0.09
C MET A 194 -13.29 -5.60 1.41
N GLN A 195 -13.25 -6.89 1.77
CA GLN A 195 -13.25 -7.30 3.18
C GLN A 195 -12.07 -6.69 3.94
N ALA A 196 -10.90 -6.65 3.33
CA ALA A 196 -9.71 -6.06 3.92
C ALA A 196 -9.86 -4.54 4.08
N VAL A 197 -10.33 -3.85 3.04
CA VAL A 197 -10.61 -2.41 3.07
C VAL A 197 -11.60 -2.07 4.19
N MET A 198 -12.73 -2.79 4.25
CA MET A 198 -13.78 -2.60 5.26
C MET A 198 -13.29 -2.84 6.69
N SER A 199 -12.32 -3.75 6.89
CA SER A 199 -11.85 -4.13 8.22
C SER A 199 -10.66 -3.32 8.71
N LEU A 200 -9.86 -2.74 7.81
CA LEU A 200 -8.62 -2.05 8.16
C LEU A 200 -8.73 -0.54 8.10
N SER A 201 -9.43 0.00 7.08
CA SER A 201 -9.26 1.39 6.71
C SER A 201 -10.10 2.33 7.56
N ASP A 202 -9.47 3.40 8.02
CA ASP A 202 -10.15 4.53 8.66
C ASP A 202 -10.81 5.43 7.61
N PHE A 203 -10.17 5.53 6.43
CA PHE A 203 -10.65 6.34 5.31
C PHE A 203 -10.26 5.70 3.97
N THR A 204 -11.09 5.89 2.95
CA THR A 204 -10.92 5.28 1.62
C THR A 204 -11.11 6.32 0.53
N TYR A 205 -10.21 6.31 -0.44
CA TYR A 205 -10.33 7.02 -1.71
C TYR A 205 -10.65 6.05 -2.83
N VAL A 206 -11.48 6.46 -3.78
CA VAL A 206 -11.81 5.66 -4.97
C VAL A 206 -11.29 6.34 -6.22
N LEU A 207 -10.41 5.67 -6.93
CA LEU A 207 -9.88 6.11 -8.21
C LEU A 207 -10.59 5.36 -9.36
N ASN A 208 -11.04 6.08 -10.36
CA ASN A 208 -11.58 5.52 -11.60
C ASN A 208 -11.13 6.37 -12.79
N ASN A 209 -10.63 5.73 -13.86
CA ASN A 209 -10.13 6.42 -15.06
C ASN A 209 -9.18 7.60 -14.74
N GLY A 210 -8.28 7.43 -13.78
CA GLY A 210 -7.32 8.44 -13.36
C GLY A 210 -7.86 9.53 -12.44
N GLN A 211 -9.15 9.56 -12.11
CA GLN A 211 -9.79 10.58 -11.28
C GLN A 211 -10.29 10.00 -9.95
N LEU A 212 -10.20 10.79 -8.89
CA LEU A 212 -10.83 10.46 -7.62
C LEU A 212 -12.35 10.76 -7.73
N ILE A 213 -13.16 9.70 -7.67
CA ILE A 213 -14.61 9.78 -7.85
C ILE A 213 -15.39 9.80 -6.53
N ALA A 214 -14.80 9.27 -5.45
CA ALA A 214 -15.42 9.27 -4.13
C ALA A 214 -14.35 9.19 -3.04
N SER A 215 -14.70 9.63 -1.84
CA SER A 215 -13.89 9.46 -0.64
C SER A 215 -14.75 9.48 0.62
N GLY A 216 -14.35 8.76 1.66
CA GLY A 216 -15.10 8.66 2.92
C GLY A 216 -14.68 7.47 3.75
N THR A 217 -15.49 7.11 4.73
CA THR A 217 -15.31 5.82 5.43
C THR A 217 -15.55 4.67 4.45
N PRO A 218 -14.97 3.48 4.69
CA PRO A 218 -15.21 2.33 3.83
C PRO A 218 -16.69 2.04 3.57
N GLN A 219 -17.55 2.22 4.60
CA GLN A 219 -19.00 2.01 4.52
C GLN A 219 -19.68 3.04 3.61
N GLN A 220 -19.29 4.32 3.71
CA GLN A 220 -19.83 5.39 2.85
C GLN A 220 -19.48 5.13 1.38
N VAL A 221 -18.21 4.81 1.13
CA VAL A 221 -17.70 4.52 -0.21
C VAL A 221 -18.36 3.28 -0.82
N ALA A 222 -18.57 2.21 -0.03
CA ALA A 222 -19.24 0.99 -0.51
C ALA A 222 -20.71 1.20 -0.88
N ALA A 223 -21.37 2.22 -0.32
CA ALA A 223 -22.76 2.57 -0.59
C ALA A 223 -22.90 3.64 -1.69
N ASP A 224 -21.81 4.22 -2.17
CA ASP A 224 -21.83 5.29 -3.17
C ASP A 224 -22.23 4.76 -4.55
N PRO A 225 -23.27 5.31 -5.20
CA PRO A 225 -23.75 4.85 -6.51
C PRO A 225 -22.67 4.96 -7.62
N GLN A 226 -21.82 6.00 -7.58
CA GLN A 226 -20.74 6.16 -8.57
C GLN A 226 -19.69 5.09 -8.41
N VAL A 227 -19.39 4.67 -7.18
CA VAL A 227 -18.45 3.58 -6.89
C VAL A 227 -19.02 2.25 -7.36
N ILE A 228 -20.30 1.98 -7.04
CA ILE A 228 -20.99 0.77 -7.48
C ILE A 228 -20.98 0.68 -9.03
N GLU A 229 -21.30 1.77 -9.72
CA GLU A 229 -21.26 1.82 -11.19
C GLU A 229 -19.87 1.60 -11.75
N ALA A 230 -18.83 2.19 -11.14
CA ALA A 230 -17.45 2.03 -11.59
C ALA A 230 -16.96 0.57 -11.52
N TYR A 231 -17.43 -0.21 -10.53
CA TYR A 231 -17.07 -1.63 -10.38
C TYR A 231 -17.93 -2.59 -11.20
N LEU A 232 -19.22 -2.28 -11.39
CA LEU A 232 -20.15 -3.16 -12.11
C LEU A 232 -20.28 -2.82 -13.60
N GLY A 233 -19.76 -1.67 -14.05
CA GLY A 233 -19.91 -1.14 -15.40
C GLY A 233 -21.27 -0.45 -15.62
N GLN A 234 -21.33 0.35 -16.69
CA GLN A 234 -22.57 1.05 -17.09
C GLN A 234 -23.64 0.02 -17.49
N GLY A 235 -24.64 -0.14 -16.67
CA GLY A 235 -25.78 -1.05 -16.93
C GLY A 235 -26.29 -1.79 -15.71
N ALA A 236 -25.49 -2.00 -14.68
CA ALA A 236 -25.93 -2.70 -13.47
C ALA A 236 -26.84 -1.85 -12.56
N SER A 237 -26.76 -0.52 -12.67
CA SER A 237 -27.60 0.41 -11.94
C SER A 237 -29.07 0.41 -12.40
N HIS A 238 -29.34 0.01 -13.65
CA HIS A 238 -30.70 -0.09 -14.18
C HIS A 238 -31.44 -1.34 -13.70
N LEU A 239 -30.76 -2.44 -13.44
CA LEU A 239 -31.39 -3.70 -12.99
C LEU A 239 -31.99 -3.64 -11.57
N LYS A 240 -31.59 -2.70 -10.74
CA LYS A 240 -32.19 -2.48 -9.40
C LYS A 240 -33.42 -1.57 -9.38
N LYS A 241 -33.66 -0.78 -10.44
CA LYS A 241 -34.85 0.08 -10.53
C LYS A 241 -36.09 -0.70 -10.98
N ASP A 242 -35.92 -1.72 -11.82
CA ASP A 242 -37.08 -2.49 -12.36
C ASP A 242 -37.66 -3.51 -11.37
N GLN A 243 -36.92 -3.85 -10.31
CA GLN A 243 -37.44 -4.77 -9.25
C GLN A 243 -38.26 -4.04 -8.16
N LYS A 244 -38.37 -2.70 -8.18
CA LYS A 244 -39.19 -1.95 -7.20
C LYS A 244 -40.53 -1.45 -7.74
N THR A 245 -40.85 -1.77 -9.00
CA THR A 245 -42.11 -1.27 -9.65
C THR A 245 -43.17 -2.36 -9.76
N ASP A 246 -42.88 -3.62 -9.37
CA ASP A 246 -43.83 -4.76 -9.39
C ASP A 246 -44.04 -5.37 -7.99
N ALA A 247 -44.33 -4.52 -6.99
CA ALA A 247 -44.79 -4.96 -5.67
C ALA A 247 -45.90 -4.04 -5.16
#